data_b9798e34d5e31d3a9e9e4677168bc843
#
_entry.id   b9798e34d5e31d3a9e9e4677168bc843
#
_cell.length_a   1.000
_cell.length_b   1.000
_cell.length_c   1.000
_cell.angle_alpha   90.00
_cell.angle_beta   90.00
_cell.angle_gamma   90.00
#
_symmetry.space_group_name_H-M   'P 1'
#
loop_
_entity.id
_entity.type
_entity.pdbx_description
1 polymer ?
#
loop_
_entity_poly.entity_id
_entity_poly.type
_entity_poly.pdbx_seq_one_letter_code
_entity_poly.pdbx_strand_id
1 'polypeptide(L)'
;VAFTEGGERLVGAPAKRQAVTNPENTVFSIKRFMGRKEAEVKEEEKIVPFEVVSGPNGDARVKAGGKEYAPPEISAMILQKLKADAEAFLGETVTDAVITVPAYFNDAQRQATKDAGKIAGLEVKRIINEPTAAALAYGLDKESDQTILVFDLGGGTFDVSVLEIGDGVFEVKSTNGDTFLGGEDFDMRLVEYLAAEFKKEQGIDLKNDKLALQRLKEAAEKAKIELSASAQTEINLPFITADASGPKH
;
A
#
# COMPACT_ATOMS: atom_id res chain seq x y z
N VAL A 1 7.87 -1.16 4.42
CA VAL A 1 8.98 -1.53 5.32
C VAL A 1 10.28 -1.38 4.54
N ALA A 2 11.28 -0.75 5.14
CA ALA A 2 12.61 -0.63 4.54
C ALA A 2 13.69 -1.14 5.48
N PHE A 3 14.76 -1.67 4.90
CA PHE A 3 15.94 -2.13 5.61
C PHE A 3 17.13 -1.28 5.14
N THR A 4 17.74 -0.55 6.08
CA THR A 4 18.88 0.33 5.77
C THR A 4 20.18 -0.47 5.72
N GLU A 5 21.23 0.10 5.11
CA GLU A 5 22.57 -0.50 5.11
C GLU A 5 23.11 -0.71 6.53
N GLY A 6 22.72 0.15 7.47
CA GLY A 6 23.07 0.00 8.90
C GLY A 6 22.30 -1.08 9.64
N GLY A 7 21.40 -1.83 8.95
CA GLY A 7 20.59 -2.90 9.54
C GLY A 7 19.36 -2.40 10.31
N GLU A 8 19.03 -1.12 10.24
CA GLU A 8 17.83 -0.56 10.84
C GLU A 8 16.60 -0.92 10.00
N ARG A 9 15.48 -1.18 10.69
CA ARG A 9 14.17 -1.41 10.06
C ARG A 9 13.31 -0.16 10.20
N LEU A 10 12.88 0.39 9.08
CA LEU A 10 11.95 1.52 9.00
C LEU A 10 10.56 1.04 8.56
N VAL A 11 9.51 1.62 9.14
CA VAL A 11 8.11 1.28 8.80
C VAL A 11 7.31 2.57 8.59
N GLY A 12 6.41 2.56 7.60
CA GLY A 12 5.54 3.70 7.30
C GLY A 12 6.25 4.85 6.58
N ALA A 13 5.94 6.08 6.95
CA ALA A 13 6.47 7.27 6.28
C ALA A 13 8.01 7.35 6.21
N PRO A 14 8.78 7.00 7.25
CA PRO A 14 10.24 6.94 7.14
C PRO A 14 10.72 5.96 6.06
N ALA A 15 10.09 4.79 5.94
CA ALA A 15 10.41 3.82 4.89
C ALA A 15 10.10 4.39 3.49
N LYS A 16 8.93 5.03 3.33
CA LYS A 16 8.51 5.66 2.06
C LYS A 16 9.50 6.74 1.61
N ARG A 17 9.93 7.63 2.53
CA ARG A 17 10.82 8.74 2.19
C ARG A 17 12.19 8.31 1.65
N GLN A 18 12.72 7.18 2.09
CA GLN A 18 14.04 6.69 1.63
C GLN A 18 13.93 5.67 0.46
N ALA A 19 12.73 5.31 0.01
CA ALA A 19 12.49 4.29 -1.01
C ALA A 19 13.23 4.56 -2.32
N VAL A 20 13.39 5.82 -2.71
CA VAL A 20 14.07 6.20 -3.96
C VAL A 20 15.57 5.92 -3.94
N THR A 21 16.20 6.09 -2.77
CA THR A 21 17.64 5.83 -2.62
C THR A 21 17.95 4.38 -2.26
N ASN A 22 16.91 3.61 -1.85
CA ASN A 22 17.05 2.22 -1.40
C ASN A 22 15.85 1.36 -1.89
N PRO A 23 15.52 1.36 -3.19
CA PRO A 23 14.33 0.70 -3.71
C PRO A 23 14.35 -0.82 -3.52
N GLU A 24 15.51 -1.46 -3.69
CA GLU A 24 15.66 -2.92 -3.61
C GLU A 24 15.43 -3.47 -2.19
N ASN A 25 15.62 -2.64 -1.17
CA ASN A 25 15.42 -3.02 0.24
C ASN A 25 14.19 -2.34 0.86
N THR A 26 13.31 -1.77 0.03
CA THR A 26 12.06 -1.14 0.47
C THR A 26 10.87 -1.93 -0.06
N VAL A 27 10.25 -2.68 0.84
CA VAL A 27 9.11 -3.54 0.53
C VAL A 27 7.81 -2.78 0.75
N PHE A 28 6.97 -2.72 -0.28
CA PHE A 28 5.62 -2.15 -0.26
C PHE A 28 4.64 -3.08 -0.97
N SER A 29 3.34 -2.81 -0.87
CA SER A 29 2.26 -3.61 -1.47
C SER A 29 2.34 -5.11 -1.14
N ILE A 30 2.88 -5.47 0.02
CA ILE A 30 3.09 -6.86 0.42
C ILE A 30 1.78 -7.65 0.49
N LYS A 31 0.63 -6.97 0.65
CA LYS A 31 -0.71 -7.57 0.62
C LYS A 31 -0.97 -8.37 -0.66
N ARG A 32 -0.38 -7.96 -1.80
CA ARG A 32 -0.51 -8.65 -3.11
C ARG A 32 0.16 -10.02 -3.14
N PHE A 33 1.11 -10.27 -2.23
CA PHE A 33 1.88 -11.53 -2.13
C PHE A 33 1.35 -12.46 -1.03
N MET A 34 0.44 -11.96 -0.20
CA MET A 34 -0.04 -12.67 0.99
C MET A 34 -0.71 -14.00 0.64
N GLY A 35 -0.19 -15.10 1.18
CA GLY A 35 -0.76 -16.45 1.03
C GLY A 35 -0.71 -17.01 -0.40
N ARG A 36 0.12 -16.46 -1.28
CA ARG A 36 0.22 -16.86 -2.70
C ARG A 36 1.53 -17.59 -2.98
N LYS A 37 1.52 -18.40 -4.06
CA LYS A 37 2.71 -19.02 -4.61
C LYS A 37 3.49 -18.02 -5.48
N GLU A 38 4.80 -18.20 -5.59
CA GLU A 38 5.63 -17.35 -6.44
C GLU A 38 5.16 -17.38 -7.90
N ALA A 39 4.74 -18.53 -8.41
CA ALA A 39 4.20 -18.68 -9.75
C ALA A 39 2.90 -17.87 -10.00
N GLU A 40 2.17 -17.52 -8.96
CA GLU A 40 0.91 -16.77 -9.03
C GLU A 40 1.10 -15.25 -9.00
N VAL A 41 2.33 -14.76 -8.71
CA VAL A 41 2.62 -13.33 -8.49
C VAL A 41 3.58 -12.76 -9.54
N LYS A 42 3.67 -13.38 -10.70
CA LYS A 42 4.58 -12.96 -11.78
C LYS A 42 4.30 -11.57 -12.34
N GLU A 43 3.07 -11.12 -12.32
CA GLU A 43 2.73 -9.76 -12.77
C GLU A 43 3.11 -8.73 -11.71
N GLU A 44 2.87 -9.05 -10.43
CA GLU A 44 3.29 -8.23 -9.30
C GLU A 44 4.81 -8.08 -9.23
N GLU A 45 5.55 -9.15 -9.53
CA GLU A 45 7.01 -9.16 -9.56
C GLU A 45 7.60 -8.16 -10.56
N LYS A 46 6.93 -7.93 -11.69
CA LYS A 46 7.39 -6.99 -12.73
C LYS A 46 7.34 -5.51 -12.32
N ILE A 47 6.52 -5.16 -11.34
CA ILE A 47 6.25 -3.77 -10.96
C ILE A 47 6.90 -3.34 -9.64
N VAL A 48 7.45 -4.30 -8.89
CA VAL A 48 8.15 -4.01 -7.63
C VAL A 48 9.67 -3.95 -7.85
N PRO A 49 10.39 -3.06 -7.15
CA PRO A 49 11.84 -2.93 -7.28
C PRO A 49 12.65 -3.93 -6.47
N PHE A 50 12.01 -4.59 -5.49
CA PHE A 50 12.63 -5.60 -4.64
C PHE A 50 12.54 -7.00 -5.27
N GLU A 51 13.45 -7.87 -4.90
CA GLU A 51 13.51 -9.23 -5.44
C GLU A 51 12.42 -10.12 -4.82
N VAL A 52 11.65 -10.80 -5.68
CA VAL A 52 10.70 -11.84 -5.27
C VAL A 52 11.32 -13.20 -5.56
N VAL A 53 11.25 -14.10 -4.61
CA VAL A 53 11.87 -15.45 -4.69
C VAL A 53 10.87 -16.52 -4.30
N SER A 54 11.17 -17.76 -4.73
CA SER A 54 10.37 -18.93 -4.35
C SER A 54 10.90 -19.55 -3.06
N GLY A 55 10.03 -19.66 -2.07
CA GLY A 55 10.34 -20.38 -0.83
C GLY A 55 10.36 -21.92 -1.00
N PRO A 56 10.69 -22.66 0.07
CA PRO A 56 10.84 -24.13 0.03
C PRO A 56 9.61 -24.88 -0.49
N ASN A 57 8.42 -24.34 -0.28
CA ASN A 57 7.16 -24.93 -0.72
C ASN A 57 6.58 -24.20 -1.95
N GLY A 58 7.40 -23.41 -2.66
CA GLY A 58 6.95 -22.57 -3.77
C GLY A 58 6.13 -21.35 -3.33
N ASP A 59 6.11 -21.01 -2.05
CA ASP A 59 5.49 -19.78 -1.54
C ASP A 59 6.27 -18.56 -2.00
N ALA A 60 5.53 -17.46 -2.31
CA ALA A 60 6.16 -16.20 -2.64
C ALA A 60 6.88 -15.62 -1.42
N ARG A 61 8.13 -15.21 -1.59
CA ARG A 61 8.95 -14.53 -0.59
C ARG A 61 9.57 -13.28 -1.18
N VAL A 62 9.93 -12.35 -0.34
CA VAL A 62 10.63 -11.13 -0.73
C VAL A 62 12.01 -11.10 -0.09
N LYS A 63 12.99 -10.60 -0.85
CA LYS A 63 14.35 -10.46 -0.37
C LYS A 63 14.67 -8.99 -0.16
N ALA A 64 15.09 -8.64 1.05
CA ALA A 64 15.46 -7.28 1.43
C ALA A 64 16.44 -7.31 2.60
N GLY A 65 17.37 -6.34 2.66
CA GLY A 65 18.38 -6.28 3.72
C GLY A 65 19.24 -7.55 3.84
N GLY A 66 19.47 -8.25 2.72
CA GLY A 66 20.25 -9.48 2.67
C GLY A 66 19.53 -10.73 3.23
N LYS A 67 18.24 -10.66 3.52
CA LYS A 67 17.42 -11.77 4.06
C LYS A 67 16.16 -11.98 3.23
N GLU A 68 15.64 -13.20 3.32
CA GLU A 68 14.34 -13.57 2.75
C GLU A 68 13.26 -13.50 3.81
N TYR A 69 12.13 -12.94 3.44
CA TYR A 69 10.95 -12.79 4.30
C TYR A 69 9.72 -13.36 3.62
N ALA A 70 8.93 -14.11 4.37
CA ALA A 70 7.58 -14.43 3.95
C ALA A 70 6.67 -13.18 4.06
N PRO A 71 5.66 -13.01 3.20
CA PRO A 71 4.75 -11.87 3.27
C PRO A 71 4.12 -11.62 4.66
N PRO A 72 3.73 -12.66 5.44
CA PRO A 72 3.28 -12.46 6.81
C PRO A 72 4.31 -11.82 7.74
N GLU A 73 5.61 -12.06 7.54
CA GLU A 73 6.66 -11.45 8.37
C GLU A 73 6.79 -9.94 8.10
N ILE A 74 6.72 -9.52 6.84
CA ILE A 74 6.71 -8.09 6.47
C ILE A 74 5.43 -7.43 6.98
N SER A 75 4.28 -8.07 6.81
CA SER A 75 3.01 -7.57 7.33
C SER A 75 3.02 -7.45 8.86
N ALA A 76 3.63 -8.40 9.55
CA ALA A 76 3.81 -8.35 10.99
C ALA A 76 4.63 -7.15 11.45
N MET A 77 5.64 -6.72 10.69
CA MET A 77 6.41 -5.52 11.01
C MET A 77 5.56 -4.24 10.96
N ILE A 78 4.59 -4.20 10.03
CA ILE A 78 3.61 -3.11 9.95
C ILE A 78 2.66 -3.16 11.15
N LEU A 79 2.14 -4.34 11.47
CA LEU A 79 1.25 -4.54 12.61
C LEU A 79 1.94 -4.22 13.95
N GLN A 80 3.23 -4.57 14.10
CA GLN A 80 4.04 -4.19 15.27
C GLN A 80 4.15 -2.67 15.43
N LYS A 81 4.34 -1.95 14.31
CA LYS A 81 4.38 -0.49 14.34
C LYS A 81 3.02 0.09 14.76
N LEU A 82 1.93 -0.40 14.18
CA LEU A 82 0.58 0.02 14.54
C LEU A 82 0.25 -0.28 16.01
N LYS A 83 0.64 -1.47 16.48
CA LYS A 83 0.51 -1.84 17.90
C LYS A 83 1.26 -0.86 18.81
N ALA A 84 2.53 -0.59 18.51
CA ALA A 84 3.35 0.34 19.30
C ALA A 84 2.75 1.77 19.31
N ASP A 85 2.25 2.24 18.16
CA ASP A 85 1.63 3.56 18.07
C ASP A 85 0.31 3.62 18.87
N ALA A 86 -0.49 2.56 18.81
CA ALA A 86 -1.72 2.46 19.61
C ALA A 86 -1.41 2.43 21.10
N GLU A 87 -0.42 1.65 21.55
CA GLU A 87 0.03 1.59 22.94
C GLU A 87 0.55 2.94 23.43
N ALA A 88 1.32 3.64 22.59
CA ALA A 88 1.82 4.98 22.92
C ALA A 88 0.69 6.01 23.06
N PHE A 89 -0.35 5.90 22.23
CA PHE A 89 -1.50 6.80 22.26
C PHE A 89 -2.44 6.50 23.44
N LEU A 90 -2.72 5.22 23.72
CA LEU A 90 -3.64 4.79 24.76
C LEU A 90 -3.00 4.79 26.16
N GLY A 91 -1.68 4.65 26.25
CA GLY A 91 -0.96 4.50 27.51
C GLY A 91 -1.10 3.12 28.15
N GLU A 92 -1.56 2.12 27.39
CA GLU A 92 -1.81 0.75 27.87
C GLU A 92 -1.39 -0.28 26.81
N THR A 93 -1.21 -1.53 27.24
CA THR A 93 -0.82 -2.62 26.35
C THR A 93 -1.99 -3.04 25.47
N VAL A 94 -1.73 -3.17 24.15
CA VAL A 94 -2.67 -3.70 23.17
C VAL A 94 -2.38 -5.16 22.90
N THR A 95 -3.29 -6.05 23.26
CA THR A 95 -3.13 -7.50 23.14
C THR A 95 -3.94 -8.10 21.99
N ASP A 96 -5.10 -7.53 21.70
CA ASP A 96 -6.11 -8.10 20.82
C ASP A 96 -6.28 -7.26 19.56
N ALA A 97 -6.61 -7.91 18.43
CA ALA A 97 -6.92 -7.24 17.19
C ALA A 97 -8.04 -7.93 16.41
N VAL A 98 -8.82 -7.12 15.72
CA VAL A 98 -9.62 -7.54 14.55
C VAL A 98 -8.92 -7.03 13.32
N ILE A 99 -8.65 -7.91 12.35
CA ILE A 99 -7.93 -7.56 11.12
C ILE A 99 -8.86 -7.74 9.93
N THR A 100 -8.85 -6.77 9.02
CA THR A 100 -9.68 -6.81 7.82
C THR A 100 -8.90 -7.35 6.63
N VAL A 101 -9.61 -8.01 5.72
CA VAL A 101 -9.09 -8.52 4.45
C VAL A 101 -10.08 -8.24 3.33
N PRO A 102 -9.63 -8.14 2.07
CA PRO A 102 -10.54 -8.08 0.93
C PRO A 102 -11.54 -9.25 0.93
N ALA A 103 -12.76 -9.01 0.45
CA ALA A 103 -13.79 -10.05 0.41
C ALA A 103 -13.40 -11.26 -0.47
N TYR A 104 -12.58 -11.05 -1.51
CA TYR A 104 -12.09 -12.09 -2.41
C TYR A 104 -10.89 -12.90 -1.86
N PHE A 105 -10.30 -12.54 -0.71
CA PHE A 105 -9.22 -13.34 -0.12
C PHE A 105 -9.69 -14.75 0.16
N ASN A 106 -8.91 -15.72 -0.31
CA ASN A 106 -9.12 -17.14 -0.02
C ASN A 106 -8.62 -17.51 1.39
N ASP A 107 -8.85 -18.75 1.80
CA ASP A 107 -8.49 -19.23 3.14
C ASP A 107 -6.98 -19.16 3.42
N ALA A 108 -6.12 -19.42 2.42
CA ALA A 108 -4.67 -19.32 2.57
C ALA A 108 -4.24 -17.86 2.84
N GLN A 109 -4.82 -16.90 2.14
CA GLN A 109 -4.56 -15.47 2.32
C GLN A 109 -5.07 -14.96 3.68
N ARG A 110 -6.25 -15.42 4.11
CA ARG A 110 -6.82 -15.13 5.44
C ARG A 110 -5.98 -15.71 6.57
N GLN A 111 -5.52 -16.95 6.40
CA GLN A 111 -4.65 -17.59 7.38
C GLN A 111 -3.29 -16.87 7.47
N ALA A 112 -2.68 -16.53 6.34
CA ALA A 112 -1.44 -15.76 6.30
C ALA A 112 -1.57 -14.39 6.99
N THR A 113 -2.71 -13.72 6.83
CA THR A 113 -3.01 -12.45 7.53
C THR A 113 -3.15 -12.67 9.05
N LYS A 114 -3.82 -13.75 9.46
CA LYS A 114 -3.92 -14.13 10.87
C LYS A 114 -2.56 -14.44 11.49
N ASP A 115 -1.70 -15.13 10.74
CA ASP A 115 -0.34 -15.46 11.17
C ASP A 115 0.52 -14.20 11.32
N ALA A 116 0.39 -13.22 10.42
CA ALA A 116 1.03 -11.91 10.56
C ALA A 116 0.66 -11.22 11.88
N GLY A 117 -0.61 -11.26 12.28
CA GLY A 117 -1.07 -10.73 13.57
C GLY A 117 -0.40 -11.44 14.75
N LYS A 118 -0.31 -12.77 14.71
CA LYS A 118 0.37 -13.56 15.75
C LYS A 118 1.86 -13.25 15.83
N ILE A 119 2.56 -13.17 14.68
CA ILE A 119 3.98 -12.80 14.61
C ILE A 119 4.20 -11.39 15.20
N ALA A 120 3.23 -10.48 15.01
CA ALA A 120 3.26 -9.14 15.59
C ALA A 120 3.01 -9.11 17.11
N GLY A 121 2.67 -10.24 17.74
CA GLY A 121 2.36 -10.32 19.16
C GLY A 121 0.92 -9.91 19.51
N LEU A 122 0.00 -10.10 18.54
CA LEU A 122 -1.42 -9.81 18.72
C LEU A 122 -2.23 -11.12 18.75
N GLU A 123 -3.23 -11.18 19.62
CA GLU A 123 -4.29 -12.18 19.55
C GLU A 123 -5.33 -11.73 18.51
N VAL A 124 -5.38 -12.40 17.36
CA VAL A 124 -6.33 -12.07 16.30
C VAL A 124 -7.68 -12.70 16.63
N LYS A 125 -8.60 -11.89 17.14
CA LYS A 125 -9.95 -12.32 17.53
C LYS A 125 -10.79 -12.70 16.31
N ARG A 126 -10.72 -11.91 15.25
CA ARG A 126 -11.43 -12.16 13.99
C ARG A 126 -10.67 -11.64 12.80
N ILE A 127 -10.89 -12.32 11.67
CA ILE A 127 -10.63 -11.79 10.31
C ILE A 127 -12.01 -11.49 9.72
N ILE A 128 -12.24 -10.25 9.29
CA ILE A 128 -13.50 -9.82 8.66
C ILE A 128 -13.25 -9.21 7.28
N ASN A 129 -14.28 -9.19 6.45
CA ASN A 129 -14.17 -8.59 5.12
C ASN A 129 -14.12 -7.05 5.22
N GLU A 130 -13.24 -6.42 4.46
CA GLU A 130 -13.09 -4.96 4.39
C GLU A 130 -14.42 -4.23 4.08
N PRO A 131 -15.23 -4.67 3.07
CA PRO A 131 -16.51 -4.03 2.82
C PRO A 131 -17.52 -4.18 3.97
N THR A 132 -17.49 -5.30 4.69
CA THR A 132 -18.30 -5.49 5.90
C THR A 132 -17.87 -4.54 7.01
N ALA A 133 -16.57 -4.38 7.23
CA ALA A 133 -16.04 -3.44 8.21
C ALA A 133 -16.41 -1.99 7.88
N ALA A 134 -16.36 -1.61 6.60
CA ALA A 134 -16.77 -0.29 6.13
C ALA A 134 -18.27 -0.05 6.39
N ALA A 135 -19.13 -1.02 6.09
CA ALA A 135 -20.56 -0.94 6.35
C ALA A 135 -20.87 -0.81 7.86
N LEU A 136 -20.18 -1.59 8.69
CA LEU A 136 -20.30 -1.50 10.16
C LEU A 136 -19.86 -0.13 10.69
N ALA A 137 -18.73 0.38 10.21
CA ALA A 137 -18.22 1.69 10.62
C ALA A 137 -19.17 2.85 10.22
N TYR A 138 -19.91 2.68 9.14
CA TYR A 138 -20.94 3.62 8.70
C TYR A 138 -22.25 3.52 9.52
N GLY A 139 -22.40 2.46 10.34
CA GLY A 139 -23.56 2.25 11.21
C GLY A 139 -24.73 1.54 10.56
N LEU A 140 -24.52 0.85 9.45
CA LEU A 140 -25.57 0.17 8.66
C LEU A 140 -26.10 -1.10 9.34
N ASP A 141 -25.46 -1.59 10.40
CA ASP A 141 -25.95 -2.68 11.25
C ASP A 141 -27.24 -2.35 12.02
N LYS A 142 -27.58 -1.07 12.11
CA LYS A 142 -28.77 -0.54 12.83
C LYS A 142 -29.91 -0.16 11.90
N GLU A 143 -29.69 -0.27 10.61
CA GLU A 143 -30.68 0.08 9.60
C GLU A 143 -31.57 -1.14 9.23
N SER A 144 -32.65 -0.88 8.51
CA SER A 144 -33.51 -1.95 7.96
C SER A 144 -32.80 -2.73 6.85
N ASP A 145 -33.38 -3.86 6.46
CA ASP A 145 -32.89 -4.69 5.36
C ASP A 145 -32.63 -3.85 4.11
N GLN A 146 -31.42 -3.98 3.55
CA GLN A 146 -31.01 -3.20 2.39
C GLN A 146 -29.91 -3.89 1.60
N THR A 147 -29.81 -3.53 0.33
CA THR A 147 -28.67 -3.88 -0.53
C THR A 147 -27.81 -2.64 -0.73
N ILE A 148 -26.53 -2.75 -0.46
CA ILE A 148 -25.58 -1.65 -0.60
C ILE A 148 -24.45 -2.01 -1.56
N LEU A 149 -23.81 -0.98 -2.11
CA LEU A 149 -22.57 -1.10 -2.85
C LEU A 149 -21.48 -0.37 -2.04
N VAL A 150 -20.42 -1.10 -1.73
CA VAL A 150 -19.20 -0.53 -1.16
C VAL A 150 -18.21 -0.31 -2.29
N PHE A 151 -17.79 0.93 -2.47
CA PHE A 151 -16.82 1.37 -3.47
C PHE A 151 -15.57 1.84 -2.73
N ASP A 152 -14.52 1.01 -2.75
CA ASP A 152 -13.26 1.26 -2.06
C ASP A 152 -12.13 1.51 -3.07
N LEU A 153 -11.78 2.77 -3.29
CA LEU A 153 -10.65 3.17 -4.12
C LEU A 153 -9.51 3.61 -3.20
N GLY A 154 -8.62 2.69 -2.91
CA GLY A 154 -7.46 2.90 -2.04
C GLY A 154 -6.24 3.46 -2.77
N GLY A 155 -5.09 3.43 -2.08
CA GLY A 155 -3.81 3.89 -2.64
C GLY A 155 -3.24 2.97 -3.73
N GLY A 156 -3.49 1.66 -3.64
CA GLY A 156 -2.92 0.66 -4.54
C GLY A 156 -3.92 -0.34 -5.13
N THR A 157 -5.15 -0.39 -4.61
CA THR A 157 -6.21 -1.29 -5.09
C THR A 157 -7.54 -0.55 -5.20
N PHE A 158 -8.37 -1.01 -6.12
CA PHE A 158 -9.78 -0.65 -6.24
C PHE A 158 -10.62 -1.90 -5.98
N ASP A 159 -11.52 -1.83 -5.02
CA ASP A 159 -12.41 -2.91 -4.64
C ASP A 159 -13.86 -2.42 -4.64
N VAL A 160 -14.75 -3.19 -5.25
CA VAL A 160 -16.19 -2.93 -5.26
C VAL A 160 -16.93 -4.18 -4.83
N SER A 161 -17.86 -4.05 -3.88
CA SER A 161 -18.61 -5.17 -3.34
C SER A 161 -20.08 -4.81 -3.17
N VAL A 162 -20.96 -5.74 -3.53
CA VAL A 162 -22.38 -5.65 -3.24
C VAL A 162 -22.67 -6.51 -2.02
N LEU A 163 -23.31 -5.92 -1.02
CA LEU A 163 -23.70 -6.58 0.23
C LEU A 163 -25.22 -6.49 0.41
N GLU A 164 -25.80 -7.59 0.87
CA GLU A 164 -27.12 -7.58 1.50
C GLU A 164 -26.96 -7.52 3.01
N ILE A 165 -27.75 -6.66 3.63
CA ILE A 165 -27.84 -6.52 5.08
C ILE A 165 -29.26 -6.89 5.47
N GLY A 166 -29.40 -7.85 6.38
CA GLY A 166 -30.70 -8.29 6.90
C GLY A 166 -30.51 -8.91 8.28
N ASP A 167 -31.38 -8.57 9.23
CA ASP A 167 -31.36 -9.05 10.61
C ASP A 167 -29.97 -8.91 11.29
N GLY A 168 -29.22 -7.87 10.96
CA GLY A 168 -27.85 -7.63 11.46
C GLY A 168 -26.77 -8.54 10.84
N VAL A 169 -27.11 -9.29 9.82
CA VAL A 169 -26.19 -10.14 9.05
C VAL A 169 -25.75 -9.43 7.78
N PHE A 170 -24.46 -9.44 7.50
CA PHE A 170 -23.86 -8.89 6.29
C PHE A 170 -23.44 -10.03 5.37
N GLU A 171 -24.07 -10.14 4.21
CA GLU A 171 -23.74 -11.12 3.20
C GLU A 171 -23.13 -10.45 1.97
N VAL A 172 -21.90 -10.85 1.60
CA VAL A 172 -21.27 -10.38 0.35
C VAL A 172 -21.85 -11.16 -0.82
N LYS A 173 -22.63 -10.50 -1.67
CA LYS A 173 -23.29 -11.13 -2.83
C LYS A 173 -22.36 -11.20 -4.03
N SER A 174 -21.57 -10.17 -4.25
CA SER A 174 -20.55 -10.15 -5.30
C SER A 174 -19.43 -9.20 -4.96
N THR A 175 -18.23 -9.45 -5.49
CA THR A 175 -17.08 -8.58 -5.38
C THR A 175 -16.30 -8.57 -6.69
N ASN A 176 -15.74 -7.42 -7.04
CA ASN A 176 -14.86 -7.23 -8.18
C ASN A 176 -13.91 -6.08 -7.87
N GLY A 177 -12.99 -5.77 -8.77
CA GLY A 177 -12.06 -4.66 -8.60
C GLY A 177 -10.85 -4.78 -9.50
N ASP A 178 -9.85 -3.96 -9.22
CA ASP A 178 -8.56 -3.97 -9.89
C ASP A 178 -7.45 -3.84 -8.84
N THR A 179 -6.64 -4.87 -8.70
CA THR A 179 -5.53 -4.92 -7.73
C THR A 179 -4.34 -4.04 -8.14
N PHE A 180 -4.39 -3.44 -9.34
CA PHE A 180 -3.37 -2.54 -9.89
C PHE A 180 -3.89 -1.12 -10.13
N LEU A 181 -5.05 -0.76 -9.57
CA LEU A 181 -5.63 0.57 -9.69
C LEU A 181 -5.78 1.22 -8.31
N GLY A 182 -5.12 2.33 -8.11
CA GLY A 182 -5.21 3.11 -6.87
C GLY A 182 -4.63 4.50 -7.02
N GLY A 183 -4.58 5.24 -5.92
CA GLY A 183 -4.07 6.61 -5.90
C GLY A 183 -2.66 6.77 -6.45
N GLU A 184 -1.81 5.76 -6.29
CA GLU A 184 -0.45 5.76 -6.86
C GLU A 184 -0.44 5.78 -8.40
N ASP A 185 -1.41 5.16 -9.05
CA ASP A 185 -1.50 5.15 -10.52
C ASP A 185 -1.89 6.53 -11.05
N PHE A 186 -2.76 7.23 -10.34
CA PHE A 186 -3.09 8.64 -10.64
C PHE A 186 -1.86 9.54 -10.44
N ASP A 187 -1.10 9.36 -9.36
CA ASP A 187 0.15 10.10 -9.13
C ASP A 187 1.14 9.87 -10.25
N MET A 188 1.32 8.62 -10.68
CA MET A 188 2.22 8.27 -11.78
C MET A 188 1.82 8.89 -13.11
N ARG A 189 0.51 9.02 -13.40
CA ARG A 189 0.04 9.75 -14.59
C ARG A 189 0.44 11.22 -14.57
N LEU A 190 0.35 11.88 -13.40
CA LEU A 190 0.83 13.25 -13.23
C LEU A 190 2.34 13.34 -13.39
N VAL A 191 3.09 12.41 -12.80
CA VAL A 191 4.55 12.32 -12.94
C VAL A 191 4.96 12.19 -14.41
N GLU A 192 4.32 11.28 -15.16
CA GLU A 192 4.58 11.07 -16.57
C GLU A 192 4.32 12.34 -17.40
N TYR A 193 3.19 13.00 -17.14
CA TYR A 193 2.83 14.24 -17.82
C TYR A 193 3.86 15.35 -17.53
N LEU A 194 4.16 15.61 -16.27
CA LEU A 194 5.10 16.64 -15.86
C LEU A 194 6.53 16.39 -16.37
N ALA A 195 6.99 15.14 -16.31
CA ALA A 195 8.30 14.77 -16.84
C ALA A 195 8.39 14.95 -18.37
N ALA A 196 7.29 14.63 -19.08
CA ALA A 196 7.22 14.81 -20.52
C ALA A 196 7.23 16.30 -20.93
N GLU A 197 6.47 17.15 -20.23
CA GLU A 197 6.45 18.60 -20.48
C GLU A 197 7.81 19.23 -20.16
N PHE A 198 8.42 18.89 -19.02
CA PHE A 198 9.76 19.36 -18.67
C PHE A 198 10.82 18.95 -19.71
N LYS A 199 10.73 17.71 -20.20
CA LYS A 199 11.63 17.23 -21.26
C LYS A 199 11.47 18.00 -22.56
N LYS A 200 10.25 18.39 -22.94
CA LYS A 200 10.01 19.21 -24.14
C LYS A 200 10.63 20.61 -23.99
N GLU A 201 10.53 21.20 -22.81
CA GLU A 201 11.00 22.56 -22.55
C GLU A 201 12.51 22.64 -22.29
N GLN A 202 13.05 21.71 -21.51
CA GLN A 202 14.43 21.75 -21.01
C GLN A 202 15.35 20.72 -21.65
N GLY A 203 14.81 19.76 -22.40
CA GLY A 203 15.59 18.68 -23.04
C GLY A 203 16.07 17.59 -22.08
N ILE A 204 15.70 17.66 -20.80
CA ILE A 204 16.18 16.76 -19.72
C ILE A 204 15.05 15.82 -19.29
N ASP A 205 15.33 14.53 -19.22
CA ASP A 205 14.39 13.53 -18.72
C ASP A 205 14.57 13.32 -17.21
N LEU A 206 13.66 13.90 -16.43
CA LEU A 206 13.67 13.83 -14.96
C LEU A 206 13.57 12.40 -14.42
N LYS A 207 13.08 11.45 -15.21
CA LYS A 207 12.95 10.05 -14.78
C LYS A 207 14.31 9.35 -14.64
N ASN A 208 15.37 9.89 -15.23
CA ASN A 208 16.73 9.38 -15.13
C ASN A 208 17.46 9.88 -13.87
N ASP A 209 16.92 10.87 -13.17
CA ASP A 209 17.43 11.40 -11.91
C ASP A 209 16.54 10.91 -10.77
N LYS A 210 17.05 9.99 -9.94
CA LYS A 210 16.29 9.38 -8.84
C LYS A 210 15.76 10.39 -7.84
N LEU A 211 16.54 11.43 -7.53
CA LEU A 211 16.14 12.47 -6.58
C LEU A 211 15.05 13.37 -7.18
N ALA A 212 15.23 13.79 -8.44
CA ALA A 212 14.23 14.56 -9.17
C ALA A 212 12.91 13.77 -9.30
N LEU A 213 12.98 12.49 -9.65
CA LEU A 213 11.80 11.62 -9.74
C LEU A 213 11.06 11.52 -8.42
N GLN A 214 11.75 11.40 -7.28
CA GLN A 214 11.10 11.35 -5.97
C GLN A 214 10.40 12.65 -5.64
N ARG A 215 11.07 13.78 -5.82
CA ARG A 215 10.48 15.11 -5.59
C ARG A 215 9.25 15.32 -6.49
N LEU A 216 9.31 14.84 -7.73
CA LEU A 216 8.19 14.91 -8.67
C LEU A 216 7.01 14.04 -8.22
N LYS A 217 7.27 12.82 -7.70
CA LYS A 217 6.23 11.94 -7.13
C LYS A 217 5.54 12.58 -5.92
N GLU A 218 6.30 13.13 -5.00
CA GLU A 218 5.75 13.82 -3.82
C GLU A 218 4.90 15.04 -4.20
N ALA A 219 5.36 15.81 -5.18
CA ALA A 219 4.62 16.95 -5.68
C ALA A 219 3.33 16.55 -6.42
N ALA A 220 3.37 15.46 -7.20
CA ALA A 220 2.20 14.92 -7.90
C ALA A 220 1.15 14.42 -6.90
N GLU A 221 1.55 13.65 -5.87
CA GLU A 221 0.65 13.18 -4.81
C GLU A 221 -0.01 14.36 -4.08
N LYS A 222 0.79 15.37 -3.70
CA LYS A 222 0.29 16.59 -3.07
C LYS A 222 -0.71 17.34 -3.95
N ALA A 223 -0.37 17.52 -5.22
CA ALA A 223 -1.25 18.20 -6.18
C ALA A 223 -2.58 17.44 -6.38
N LYS A 224 -2.54 16.11 -6.50
CA LYS A 224 -3.74 15.28 -6.56
C LYS A 224 -4.63 15.48 -5.33
N ILE A 225 -4.04 15.49 -4.13
CA ILE A 225 -4.78 15.72 -2.87
C ILE A 225 -5.43 17.10 -2.87
N GLU A 226 -4.69 18.14 -3.23
CA GLU A 226 -5.19 19.52 -3.29
C GLU A 226 -6.33 19.67 -4.30
N LEU A 227 -6.22 19.03 -5.47
CA LEU A 227 -7.24 19.07 -6.53
C LEU A 227 -8.54 18.35 -6.14
N SER A 228 -8.55 17.56 -5.06
CA SER A 228 -9.80 17.01 -4.50
C SER A 228 -10.69 18.07 -3.86
N ALA A 229 -10.12 19.21 -3.46
CA ALA A 229 -10.84 20.31 -2.81
C ALA A 229 -10.77 21.64 -3.59
N SER A 230 -9.91 21.72 -4.61
CA SER A 230 -9.64 22.94 -5.37
C SER A 230 -9.73 22.67 -6.88
N ALA A 231 -10.18 23.67 -7.66
CA ALA A 231 -10.25 23.56 -9.11
C ALA A 231 -8.87 23.63 -9.79
N GLN A 232 -7.86 24.16 -9.10
CA GLN A 232 -6.49 24.31 -9.61
C GLN A 232 -5.49 24.27 -8.47
N THR A 233 -4.26 23.87 -8.78
CA THR A 233 -3.11 23.89 -7.87
C THR A 233 -1.85 24.25 -8.64
N GLU A 234 -0.78 24.59 -7.94
CA GLU A 234 0.51 24.93 -8.50
C GLU A 234 1.58 23.94 -8.03
N ILE A 235 2.39 23.44 -8.97
CA ILE A 235 3.57 22.64 -8.69
C ILE A 235 4.81 23.46 -8.97
N ASN A 236 5.60 23.74 -7.95
CA ASN A 236 6.85 24.48 -8.04
C ASN A 236 7.96 23.65 -7.35
N LEU A 237 8.95 23.23 -8.12
CA LEU A 237 10.07 22.41 -7.68
C LEU A 237 11.41 23.10 -8.00
N PRO A 238 11.80 24.11 -7.20
CA PRO A 238 13.07 24.83 -7.40
C PRO A 238 14.25 23.85 -7.37
N PHE A 239 15.21 24.04 -8.27
CA PHE A 239 16.42 23.21 -8.35
C PHE A 239 16.11 21.73 -8.47
N ILE A 240 15.13 21.36 -9.34
CA ILE A 240 14.73 19.97 -9.51
C ILE A 240 15.85 19.14 -10.11
N THR A 241 16.61 19.73 -11.01
CA THR A 241 17.83 19.14 -11.62
C THR A 241 18.77 20.24 -12.07
N ALA A 242 19.93 19.89 -12.62
CA ALA A 242 20.91 20.83 -13.19
C ALA A 242 21.58 20.21 -14.42
N ASP A 243 22.01 21.10 -15.33
CA ASP A 243 22.86 20.77 -16.46
C ASP A 243 24.06 21.72 -16.55
N ALA A 244 24.80 21.68 -17.66
CA ALA A 244 25.96 22.56 -17.88
C ALA A 244 25.60 24.06 -17.90
N SER A 245 24.34 24.42 -18.13
CA SER A 245 23.85 25.81 -18.13
C SER A 245 23.38 26.28 -16.73
N GLY A 246 23.36 25.38 -15.76
CA GLY A 246 22.98 25.67 -14.37
C GLY A 246 21.74 24.92 -13.88
N PRO A 247 21.22 25.31 -12.71
CA PRO A 247 20.04 24.68 -12.14
C PRO A 247 18.78 24.94 -12.97
N LYS A 248 17.89 23.96 -12.95
CA LYS A 248 16.58 24.01 -13.63
C LYS A 248 15.44 23.96 -12.60
N HIS A 249 14.35 24.60 -12.99
CA HIS A 249 13.16 24.71 -12.16
C HIS A 249 11.93 24.18 -12.89
#